data_7ec0c2a9c5e03a8c520fa352407040af
#
_entry.id   7ec0c2a9c5e03a8c520fa352407040af
#
_cell.length_a   1.000
_cell.length_b   1.000
_cell.length_c   1.000
_cell.angle_alpha   90.00
_cell.angle_beta   90.00
_cell.angle_gamma   90.00
#
_symmetry.space_group_name_H-M   'P 1'
#
loop_
_entity.id
_entity.type
_entity.pdbx_description
1 polymer ?
#
loop_
_entity_poly.entity_id
_entity_poly.type
_entity_poly.pdbx_seq_one_letter_code
_entity_poly.pdbx_strand_id
1 'polypeptide(L)'
;DLLEEVSIGLGYDHLPEQLPREATFGKALESRKLGDSCRETMLGIGFQEVVTLTLTSSKMLHEITERENDNEATVSNPGTEDYHMLRSSILPNLLELLKNNKHRELPQRVFEFGDVVKEHSNHKSLAWMELATKSTFSNAKSTAEIISQRLGLSGDNEDCEDPIFISGRCVQIKEKDYLLKYGEIHPRILEELEIGYPVIGGEIHW
;
A
#
# COMPACT_ATOMS: atom_id res chain seq x y z
N ASP A 1 -25.06 20.94 -2.92
CA ASP A 1 -25.98 20.62 -1.81
C ASP A 1 -27.16 21.60 -1.71
N LEU A 2 -27.01 22.91 -1.31
CA LEU A 2 -28.16 23.83 -1.15
C LEU A 2 -29.00 24.01 -2.40
N LEU A 3 -28.39 24.10 -3.59
CA LEU A 3 -29.13 24.18 -4.85
C LEU A 3 -29.91 22.90 -5.14
N GLU A 4 -29.35 21.76 -4.78
CA GLU A 4 -30.01 20.46 -4.91
C GLU A 4 -31.24 20.37 -4.00
N GLU A 5 -31.13 20.75 -2.73
CA GLU A 5 -32.24 20.79 -1.78
C GLU A 5 -33.39 21.72 -2.25
N VAL A 6 -33.03 22.88 -2.80
CA VAL A 6 -34.03 23.80 -3.40
C VAL A 6 -34.68 23.17 -4.61
N SER A 7 -33.92 22.47 -5.47
CA SER A 7 -34.44 21.78 -6.66
C SER A 7 -35.38 20.64 -6.30
N ILE A 8 -35.05 19.89 -5.23
CA ILE A 8 -35.91 18.84 -4.69
C ILE A 8 -37.22 19.44 -4.17
N GLY A 9 -37.13 20.52 -3.37
CA GLY A 9 -38.31 21.20 -2.84
C GLY A 9 -39.20 21.84 -3.89
N LEU A 10 -38.64 22.31 -5.01
CA LEU A 10 -39.37 22.86 -6.14
C LEU A 10 -40.03 21.76 -7.01
N GLY A 11 -39.42 20.60 -7.07
CA GLY A 11 -39.71 19.50 -7.99
C GLY A 11 -38.96 19.62 -9.31
N TYR A 12 -38.23 18.57 -9.68
CA TYR A 12 -37.45 18.53 -10.92
C TYR A 12 -38.25 18.75 -12.19
N ASP A 13 -39.56 18.40 -12.17
CA ASP A 13 -40.48 18.61 -13.30
C ASP A 13 -40.67 20.08 -13.69
N HIS A 14 -40.31 21.02 -12.78
CA HIS A 14 -40.38 22.46 -13.04
C HIS A 14 -39.07 23.01 -13.63
N LEU A 15 -38.03 22.21 -13.71
CA LEU A 15 -36.71 22.63 -14.23
C LEU A 15 -36.66 22.27 -15.74
N PRO A 16 -36.37 23.23 -16.63
CA PRO A 16 -36.22 22.94 -18.03
C PRO A 16 -34.98 22.12 -18.31
N GLU A 17 -35.11 21.03 -19.05
CA GLU A 17 -33.98 20.25 -19.52
C GLU A 17 -33.14 21.07 -20.50
N GLN A 18 -31.85 21.25 -20.20
CA GLN A 18 -30.91 21.92 -21.07
C GLN A 18 -29.65 21.09 -21.23
N LEU A 19 -29.30 20.77 -22.46
CA LEU A 19 -27.99 20.20 -22.75
C LEU A 19 -26.90 21.28 -22.62
N PRO A 20 -25.76 20.97 -22.00
CA PRO A 20 -24.65 21.91 -21.96
C PRO A 20 -24.21 22.26 -23.38
N ARG A 21 -24.03 23.56 -23.63
CA ARG A 21 -23.64 24.09 -24.97
C ARG A 21 -22.16 23.86 -25.29
N GLU A 22 -21.35 23.61 -24.28
CA GLU A 22 -19.91 23.42 -24.41
C GLU A 22 -19.54 21.99 -24.04
N ALA A 23 -18.83 21.32 -24.94
CA ALA A 23 -18.22 20.04 -24.63
C ALA A 23 -16.87 20.28 -23.93
N THR A 24 -16.70 19.72 -22.76
CA THR A 24 -15.43 19.73 -22.04
C THR A 24 -14.81 18.34 -22.09
N PHE A 25 -13.49 18.30 -22.28
CA PHE A 25 -12.73 17.05 -22.25
C PHE A 25 -12.05 16.92 -20.89
N GLY A 26 -12.30 15.81 -20.21
CA GLY A 26 -11.60 15.47 -18.98
C GLY A 26 -10.14 15.09 -19.26
N LYS A 27 -9.29 15.24 -18.27
CA LYS A 27 -7.90 14.77 -18.28
C LYS A 27 -7.64 13.93 -17.04
N ALA A 28 -6.95 12.81 -17.21
CA ALA A 28 -6.52 12.01 -16.07
C ALA A 28 -5.51 12.79 -15.21
N LEU A 29 -5.63 12.65 -13.88
CA LEU A 29 -4.67 13.20 -12.93
C LEU A 29 -3.33 12.46 -13.06
N GLU A 30 -2.22 13.16 -12.80
CA GLU A 30 -0.88 12.55 -12.82
C GLU A 30 -0.76 11.41 -11.80
N SER A 31 -1.35 11.56 -10.60
CA SER A 31 -1.41 10.49 -9.59
C SER A 31 -2.11 9.22 -10.10
N ARG A 32 -3.08 9.36 -11.01
CA ARG A 32 -3.74 8.23 -11.67
C ARG A 32 -2.79 7.50 -12.60
N LYS A 33 -2.01 8.22 -13.37
CA LYS A 33 -1.02 7.64 -14.31
C LYS A 33 0.05 6.83 -13.57
N LEU A 34 0.54 7.35 -12.43
CA LEU A 34 1.47 6.61 -11.57
C LEU A 34 0.84 5.29 -11.13
N GLY A 35 -0.40 5.34 -10.60
CA GLY A 35 -1.11 4.14 -10.16
C GLY A 35 -1.33 3.12 -11.29
N ASP A 36 -1.69 3.58 -12.47
CA ASP A 36 -1.88 2.71 -13.63
C ASP A 36 -0.56 2.04 -14.05
N SER A 37 0.57 2.78 -14.07
CA SER A 37 1.90 2.23 -14.33
C SER A 37 2.34 1.20 -13.27
N CYS A 38 2.06 1.47 -12.00
CA CYS A 38 2.32 0.51 -10.92
C CYS A 38 1.51 -0.78 -11.11
N ARG A 39 0.22 -0.67 -11.41
CA ARG A 39 -0.67 -1.82 -11.65
C ARG A 39 -0.22 -2.65 -12.84
N GLU A 40 0.02 -2.01 -13.98
CA GLU A 40 0.50 -2.70 -15.18
C GLU A 40 1.80 -3.46 -14.91
N THR A 41 2.73 -2.85 -14.18
CA THR A 41 4.00 -3.48 -13.81
C THR A 41 3.77 -4.71 -12.93
N MET A 42 3.01 -4.56 -11.84
CA MET A 42 2.79 -5.63 -10.86
C MET A 42 1.96 -6.78 -11.43
N LEU A 43 0.92 -6.49 -12.20
CA LEU A 43 0.14 -7.51 -12.92
C LEU A 43 1.01 -8.24 -13.94
N GLY A 44 1.87 -7.51 -14.66
CA GLY A 44 2.78 -8.08 -15.65
C GLY A 44 3.79 -9.08 -15.10
N ILE A 45 4.18 -8.95 -13.82
CA ILE A 45 5.07 -9.88 -13.12
C ILE A 45 4.33 -10.92 -12.25
N GLY A 46 3.00 -10.99 -12.40
CA GLY A 46 2.17 -12.04 -11.83
C GLY A 46 1.73 -11.81 -10.39
N PHE A 47 1.69 -10.57 -9.93
CA PHE A 47 1.09 -10.21 -8.64
C PHE A 47 -0.40 -9.91 -8.81
N GLN A 48 -1.19 -10.21 -7.80
CA GLN A 48 -2.61 -9.88 -7.71
C GLN A 48 -2.80 -8.59 -6.93
N GLU A 49 -3.58 -7.65 -7.49
CA GLU A 49 -3.97 -6.43 -6.77
C GLU A 49 -4.95 -6.77 -5.66
N VAL A 50 -4.71 -6.17 -4.51
CA VAL A 50 -5.61 -6.22 -3.36
C VAL A 50 -5.85 -4.80 -2.85
N VAL A 51 -6.95 -4.60 -2.15
CA VAL A 51 -7.28 -3.32 -1.50
C VAL A 51 -7.61 -3.63 -0.06
N THR A 52 -6.77 -3.14 0.83
CA THR A 52 -6.96 -3.27 2.27
C THR A 52 -7.52 -1.98 2.87
N LEU A 53 -7.95 -2.02 4.12
CA LEU A 53 -8.43 -0.83 4.80
C LEU A 53 -7.29 0.17 5.04
N THR A 54 -7.56 1.46 4.89
CA THR A 54 -6.61 2.52 5.27
C THR A 54 -6.45 2.62 6.78
N LEU A 55 -7.43 2.11 7.53
CA LEU A 55 -7.38 1.99 8.98
C LEU A 55 -6.66 0.69 9.39
N THR A 56 -5.89 0.79 10.46
CA THR A 56 -5.15 -0.31 11.08
C THR A 56 -5.15 -0.16 12.59
N SER A 57 -4.41 -1.03 13.30
CA SER A 57 -4.24 -0.96 14.75
C SER A 57 -2.78 -0.68 15.14
N SER A 58 -2.57 -0.16 16.34
CA SER A 58 -1.24 -0.02 16.93
C SER A 58 -0.52 -1.37 17.00
N LYS A 59 -1.26 -2.44 17.27
CA LYS A 59 -0.71 -3.79 17.31
C LYS A 59 -0.08 -4.19 15.98
N MET A 60 -0.78 -3.98 14.86
CA MET A 60 -0.25 -4.34 13.53
C MET A 60 0.85 -3.39 13.08
N LEU A 61 0.69 -2.08 13.33
CA LEU A 61 1.59 -1.07 12.79
C LEU A 61 2.91 -0.96 13.58
N HIS A 62 2.87 -1.16 14.90
CA HIS A 62 4.01 -0.93 15.79
C HIS A 62 4.44 -2.19 16.56
N GLU A 63 3.53 -2.87 17.27
CA GLU A 63 3.92 -3.95 18.18
C GLU A 63 4.48 -5.16 17.42
N ILE A 64 3.76 -5.66 16.42
CA ILE A 64 4.18 -6.82 15.62
C ILE A 64 5.38 -6.48 14.74
N THR A 65 5.40 -5.28 14.16
CA THR A 65 6.49 -4.85 13.27
C THR A 65 7.70 -4.27 14.01
N GLU A 66 7.59 -4.02 15.33
CA GLU A 66 8.59 -3.30 16.16
C GLU A 66 9.00 -1.93 15.61
N ARG A 67 8.14 -1.31 14.82
CA ARG A 67 8.35 0.05 14.35
C ARG A 67 7.97 1.06 15.44
N GLU A 68 8.73 2.13 15.53
CA GLU A 68 8.42 3.24 16.44
C GLU A 68 7.12 3.94 16.04
N ASN A 69 6.43 4.49 17.04
CA ASN A 69 5.22 5.28 16.81
C ASN A 69 5.62 6.72 16.48
N ASP A 70 5.41 7.12 15.24
CA ASP A 70 5.74 8.44 14.69
C ASP A 70 4.55 9.42 14.73
N ASN A 71 3.69 9.35 15.77
CA ASN A 71 2.48 10.19 15.90
C ASN A 71 1.49 10.02 14.74
N GLU A 72 1.22 8.79 14.33
CA GLU A 72 0.20 8.51 13.34
C GLU A 72 -1.18 9.02 13.77
N ALA A 73 -1.95 9.46 12.80
CA ALA A 73 -3.29 9.97 13.03
C ALA A 73 -4.22 8.86 13.55
N THR A 74 -4.88 9.14 14.67
CA THR A 74 -5.84 8.22 15.30
C THR A 74 -7.27 8.75 15.18
N VAL A 75 -8.23 7.83 15.14
CA VAL A 75 -9.66 8.16 15.13
C VAL A 75 -10.13 8.34 16.59
N SER A 76 -10.73 9.48 16.92
CA SER A 76 -11.15 9.77 18.30
C SER A 76 -12.25 8.83 18.81
N ASN A 77 -13.15 8.37 17.93
CA ASN A 77 -14.28 7.51 18.26
C ASN A 77 -14.30 6.32 17.30
N PRO A 78 -13.35 5.38 17.39
CA PRO A 78 -13.29 4.23 16.49
C PRO A 78 -14.46 3.28 16.76
N GLY A 79 -14.96 2.65 15.71
CA GLY A 79 -16.01 1.62 15.86
C GLY A 79 -15.48 0.33 16.48
N THR A 80 -14.18 0.05 16.36
CA THR A 80 -13.46 -1.07 16.98
C THR A 80 -12.04 -0.66 17.30
N GLU A 81 -11.41 -1.29 18.29
CA GLU A 81 -10.00 -1.08 18.63
C GLU A 81 -9.05 -1.63 17.55
N ASP A 82 -9.53 -2.52 16.68
CA ASP A 82 -8.71 -3.10 15.61
C ASP A 82 -8.46 -2.14 14.45
N TYR A 83 -9.25 -1.06 14.33
CA TYR A 83 -9.18 -0.10 13.22
C TYR A 83 -9.32 1.34 13.72
N HIS A 84 -8.34 1.78 14.51
CA HIS A 84 -8.37 3.10 15.16
C HIS A 84 -7.27 4.06 14.68
N MET A 85 -6.34 3.60 13.85
CA MET A 85 -5.22 4.39 13.36
C MET A 85 -5.21 4.44 11.83
N LEU A 86 -4.74 5.54 11.26
CA LEU A 86 -4.43 5.61 9.83
C LEU A 86 -3.05 4.99 9.58
N ARG A 87 -2.97 4.13 8.57
CA ARG A 87 -1.72 3.43 8.22
C ARG A 87 -0.67 4.37 7.67
N SER A 88 0.56 4.27 8.15
CA SER A 88 1.76 4.93 7.61
C SER A 88 2.55 4.04 6.62
N SER A 89 2.17 2.76 6.53
CA SER A 89 2.73 1.74 5.64
C SER A 89 1.65 0.73 5.25
N ILE A 90 1.72 0.19 4.05
CA ILE A 90 0.80 -0.85 3.56
C ILE A 90 1.29 -2.25 3.95
N LEU A 91 2.58 -2.45 4.18
CA LEU A 91 3.16 -3.77 4.51
C LEU A 91 2.45 -4.49 5.68
N PRO A 92 2.13 -3.84 6.81
CA PRO A 92 1.40 -4.50 7.89
C PRO A 92 0.02 -5.04 7.47
N ASN A 93 -0.70 -4.29 6.62
CA ASN A 93 -1.99 -4.72 6.11
C ASN A 93 -1.87 -5.92 5.16
N LEU A 94 -0.81 -5.97 4.33
CA LEU A 94 -0.54 -7.14 3.48
C LEU A 94 -0.16 -8.36 4.31
N LEU A 95 0.59 -8.20 5.41
CA LEU A 95 0.86 -9.29 6.36
C LEU A 95 -0.41 -9.84 6.99
N GLU A 96 -1.32 -8.96 7.43
CA GLU A 96 -2.62 -9.37 7.96
C GLU A 96 -3.46 -10.11 6.91
N LEU A 97 -3.45 -9.65 5.66
CA LEU A 97 -4.11 -10.32 4.55
C LEU A 97 -3.53 -11.72 4.32
N LEU A 98 -2.20 -11.88 4.30
CA LEU A 98 -1.54 -13.17 4.16
C LEU A 98 -1.85 -14.12 5.33
N LYS A 99 -1.85 -13.61 6.56
CA LYS A 99 -2.29 -14.34 7.77
C LYS A 99 -3.69 -14.92 7.59
N ASN A 100 -4.63 -14.11 7.14
CA ASN A 100 -6.02 -14.52 6.95
C ASN A 100 -6.21 -15.50 5.77
N ASN A 101 -5.24 -15.56 4.85
CA ASN A 101 -5.24 -16.42 3.68
C ASN A 101 -4.20 -17.55 3.74
N LYS A 102 -3.58 -17.83 4.90
CA LYS A 102 -2.50 -18.82 5.06
C LYS A 102 -2.86 -20.25 4.62
N HIS A 103 -4.15 -20.57 4.51
CA HIS A 103 -4.69 -21.84 4.07
C HIS A 103 -4.86 -21.95 2.54
N ARG A 104 -4.63 -20.87 1.81
CA ARG A 104 -4.71 -20.86 0.33
C ARG A 104 -3.45 -21.44 -0.29
N GLU A 105 -3.54 -21.76 -1.59
CA GLU A 105 -2.43 -22.29 -2.36
C GLU A 105 -1.26 -21.31 -2.46
N LEU A 106 -0.06 -21.86 -2.54
CA LEU A 106 1.19 -21.13 -2.74
C LEU A 106 1.69 -21.23 -4.19
N PRO A 107 2.37 -20.24 -4.74
CA PRO A 107 2.73 -18.96 -4.07
C PRO A 107 1.57 -17.98 -4.03
N GLN A 108 1.51 -17.16 -2.98
CA GLN A 108 0.62 -15.99 -2.91
C GLN A 108 1.46 -14.75 -3.20
N ARG A 109 1.12 -14.03 -4.26
CA ARG A 109 1.76 -12.79 -4.69
C ARG A 109 0.73 -11.70 -4.70
N VAL A 110 0.85 -10.76 -3.80
CA VAL A 110 -0.12 -9.68 -3.62
C VAL A 110 0.56 -8.32 -3.64
N PHE A 111 -0.13 -7.33 -4.17
CA PHE A 111 0.31 -5.93 -4.10
C PHE A 111 -0.88 -5.00 -3.89
N GLU A 112 -0.59 -3.83 -3.36
CA GLU A 112 -1.55 -2.74 -3.23
C GLU A 112 -0.86 -1.42 -3.62
N PHE A 113 -1.53 -0.63 -4.46
CA PHE A 113 -1.21 0.77 -4.67
C PHE A 113 -2.29 1.61 -4.00
N GLY A 114 -1.92 2.33 -2.95
CA GLY A 114 -2.89 3.04 -2.11
C GLY A 114 -2.32 4.27 -1.41
N ASP A 115 -3.15 4.85 -0.56
CA ASP A 115 -2.75 5.97 0.28
C ASP A 115 -2.23 5.47 1.64
N VAL A 116 -1.20 6.16 2.12
CA VAL A 116 -0.71 6.11 3.49
C VAL A 116 -0.69 7.51 4.06
N VAL A 117 -0.76 7.65 5.38
CA VAL A 117 -0.75 8.95 6.05
C VAL A 117 0.53 9.10 6.85
N LYS A 118 1.32 10.12 6.52
CA LYS A 118 2.54 10.50 7.23
C LYS A 118 2.50 11.99 7.48
N GLU A 119 2.91 12.42 8.69
CA GLU A 119 2.92 13.84 9.05
C GLU A 119 1.60 14.56 8.73
N HIS A 120 0.46 13.89 8.97
CA HIS A 120 -0.91 14.38 8.69
C HIS A 120 -1.21 14.65 7.20
N SER A 121 -0.42 14.09 6.29
CA SER A 121 -0.60 14.23 4.84
C SER A 121 -0.73 12.88 4.15
N ASN A 122 -1.54 12.83 3.09
CA ASN A 122 -1.68 11.64 2.27
C ASN A 122 -0.50 11.51 1.29
N HIS A 123 0.11 10.34 1.29
CA HIS A 123 1.17 9.95 0.37
C HIS A 123 0.76 8.71 -0.42
N LYS A 124 1.23 8.59 -1.65
CA LYS A 124 1.03 7.38 -2.44
C LYS A 124 2.08 6.34 -2.05
N SER A 125 1.65 5.09 -1.96
CA SER A 125 2.54 3.96 -1.70
C SER A 125 2.17 2.77 -2.58
N LEU A 126 3.20 2.05 -3.05
CA LEU A 126 3.09 0.74 -3.67
C LEU A 126 3.77 -0.26 -2.76
N ALA A 127 3.02 -1.21 -2.21
CA ALA A 127 3.59 -2.31 -1.46
C ALA A 127 3.29 -3.66 -2.13
N TRP A 128 4.21 -4.61 -1.97
CA TRP A 128 4.03 -5.97 -2.46
C TRP A 128 4.59 -7.00 -1.49
N MET A 129 4.03 -8.20 -1.52
CA MET A 129 4.52 -9.37 -0.77
C MET A 129 4.37 -10.65 -1.58
N GLU A 130 5.34 -11.54 -1.42
CA GLU A 130 5.27 -12.91 -1.90
C GLU A 130 5.45 -13.87 -0.73
N LEU A 131 4.44 -14.71 -0.50
CA LEU A 131 4.47 -15.86 0.40
C LEU A 131 4.66 -17.11 -0.45
N ALA A 132 5.77 -17.83 -0.29
CA ALA A 132 6.06 -19.04 -1.05
C ALA A 132 6.84 -20.06 -0.22
N THR A 133 6.84 -21.31 -0.66
CA THR A 133 7.60 -22.39 0.02
C THR A 133 9.11 -22.13 0.05
N LYS A 134 9.61 -21.36 -0.91
CA LYS A 134 11.01 -20.93 -1.01
C LYS A 134 11.02 -19.49 -1.55
N SER A 135 11.21 -18.54 -0.68
CA SER A 135 11.45 -17.13 -1.01
C SER A 135 12.74 -16.69 -0.35
N THR A 136 13.56 -15.94 -1.08
CA THR A 136 14.87 -15.49 -0.63
C THR A 136 15.04 -14.00 -0.94
N PHE A 137 16.04 -13.38 -0.33
CA PHE A 137 16.41 -11.99 -0.62
C PHE A 137 16.62 -11.75 -2.13
N SER A 138 17.19 -12.72 -2.86
CA SER A 138 17.37 -12.61 -4.31
C SER A 138 16.05 -12.43 -5.07
N ASN A 139 14.97 -13.08 -4.61
CA ASN A 139 13.65 -12.89 -5.19
C ASN A 139 13.12 -11.48 -4.91
N ALA A 140 13.26 -10.98 -3.67
CA ALA A 140 12.89 -9.62 -3.31
C ALA A 140 13.63 -8.58 -4.16
N LYS A 141 14.95 -8.77 -4.31
CA LYS A 141 15.81 -7.92 -5.12
C LYS A 141 15.38 -7.92 -6.59
N SER A 142 15.19 -9.09 -7.20
CA SER A 142 14.76 -9.18 -8.61
C SER A 142 13.42 -8.50 -8.84
N THR A 143 12.46 -8.66 -7.92
CA THR A 143 11.16 -7.97 -8.00
C THR A 143 11.34 -6.46 -7.92
N ALA A 144 12.12 -5.97 -6.95
CA ALA A 144 12.40 -4.55 -6.78
C ALA A 144 13.12 -3.95 -8.00
N GLU A 145 14.09 -4.66 -8.58
CA GLU A 145 14.81 -4.22 -9.79
C GLU A 145 13.86 -4.10 -11.01
N ILE A 146 12.95 -5.05 -11.21
CA ILE A 146 11.95 -4.97 -12.29
C ILE A 146 11.03 -3.77 -12.09
N ILE A 147 10.53 -3.58 -10.87
CA ILE A 147 9.66 -2.44 -10.53
C ILE A 147 10.41 -1.13 -10.79
N SER A 148 11.64 -1.00 -10.26
CA SER A 148 12.47 0.19 -10.43
C SER A 148 12.71 0.50 -11.92
N GLN A 149 13.09 -0.50 -12.70
CA GLN A 149 13.30 -0.33 -14.14
C GLN A 149 12.04 0.13 -14.87
N ARG A 150 10.89 -0.45 -14.55
CA ARG A 150 9.62 -0.14 -15.21
C ARG A 150 9.06 1.22 -14.84
N LEU A 151 9.25 1.64 -13.60
CA LEU A 151 8.79 2.93 -13.09
C LEU A 151 9.84 4.04 -13.27
N GLY A 152 11.02 3.71 -13.81
CA GLY A 152 12.10 4.69 -14.03
C GLY A 152 12.74 5.18 -12.72
N LEU A 153 12.71 4.34 -11.67
CA LEU A 153 13.36 4.64 -10.39
C LEU A 153 14.85 4.30 -10.48
N SER A 154 15.69 5.19 -9.97
CA SER A 154 17.15 5.03 -9.99
C SER A 154 17.72 5.58 -8.68
N GLY A 155 18.74 4.94 -8.14
CA GLY A 155 19.41 5.36 -6.92
C GLY A 155 20.39 4.30 -6.44
N ASP A 156 21.18 4.65 -5.46
CA ASP A 156 22.13 3.73 -4.87
C ASP A 156 21.49 2.87 -3.78
N ASN A 157 21.91 1.61 -3.72
CA ASN A 157 21.47 0.70 -2.66
C ASN A 157 22.18 1.07 -1.36
N GLU A 158 21.40 1.27 -0.32
CA GLU A 158 21.87 1.51 1.04
C GLU A 158 21.39 0.40 1.97
N ASP A 159 22.09 0.23 3.09
CA ASP A 159 21.64 -0.66 4.16
C ASP A 159 20.30 -0.17 4.73
N CYS A 160 19.40 -1.11 4.98
CA CYS A 160 18.08 -0.85 5.54
C CYS A 160 18.01 -1.38 6.97
N GLU A 161 17.62 -0.53 7.90
CA GLU A 161 17.45 -0.87 9.33
C GLU A 161 15.98 -0.98 9.74
N ASP A 162 15.07 -1.20 8.81
CA ASP A 162 13.64 -1.34 9.12
C ASP A 162 13.37 -2.69 9.81
N PRO A 163 12.83 -2.71 11.05
CA PRO A 163 12.69 -3.92 11.86
C PRO A 163 11.72 -4.96 11.29
N ILE A 164 10.88 -4.59 10.31
CA ILE A 164 10.02 -5.54 9.62
C ILE A 164 10.81 -6.58 8.82
N PHE A 165 12.04 -6.25 8.44
CA PHE A 165 12.91 -7.11 7.64
C PHE A 165 14.03 -7.75 8.47
N ILE A 166 14.62 -8.81 7.95
CA ILE A 166 15.82 -9.43 8.52
C ILE A 166 16.99 -8.48 8.32
N SER A 167 17.72 -8.18 9.39
CA SER A 167 18.97 -7.40 9.34
C SER A 167 19.98 -8.05 8.38
N GLY A 168 20.58 -7.24 7.50
CA GLY A 168 21.48 -7.71 6.45
C GLY A 168 20.79 -8.38 5.25
N ARG A 169 19.45 -8.47 5.24
CA ARG A 169 18.63 -8.94 4.12
C ARG A 169 17.55 -7.95 3.76
N CYS A 170 17.86 -6.68 3.89
CA CYS A 170 17.01 -5.56 3.54
C CYS A 170 17.88 -4.52 2.83
N VAL A 171 17.32 -3.85 1.85
CA VAL A 171 17.93 -2.74 1.12
C VAL A 171 16.94 -1.61 1.05
N GLN A 172 17.45 -0.39 1.13
CA GLN A 172 16.71 0.82 0.80
C GLN A 172 17.37 1.58 -0.34
N ILE A 173 16.54 2.28 -1.11
CA ILE A 173 16.95 3.28 -2.09
C ILE A 173 16.21 4.56 -1.72
N LYS A 174 16.96 5.59 -1.32
CA LYS A 174 16.40 6.87 -0.88
C LYS A 174 16.78 7.96 -1.87
N GLU A 175 15.78 8.52 -2.50
CA GLU A 175 15.89 9.66 -3.39
C GLU A 175 14.99 10.79 -2.90
N LYS A 176 15.10 11.96 -3.57
CA LYS A 176 14.32 13.14 -3.20
C LYS A 176 12.80 12.90 -3.26
N ASP A 177 12.36 12.15 -4.27
CA ASP A 177 10.96 12.02 -4.64
C ASP A 177 10.36 10.67 -4.24
N TYR A 178 11.17 9.73 -3.71
CA TYR A 178 10.69 8.43 -3.25
C TYR A 178 11.66 7.73 -2.28
N LEU A 179 11.08 6.80 -1.51
CA LEU A 179 11.80 5.86 -0.65
C LEU A 179 11.32 4.45 -0.98
N LEU A 180 12.21 3.62 -1.51
CA LEU A 180 11.97 2.20 -1.74
C LEU A 180 12.69 1.38 -0.66
N LYS A 181 11.98 0.46 -0.02
CA LYS A 181 12.55 -0.56 0.88
C LYS A 181 12.08 -1.93 0.45
N TYR A 182 12.96 -2.93 0.49
CA TYR A 182 12.59 -4.32 0.20
C TYR A 182 13.51 -5.31 0.90
N GLY A 183 13.00 -6.51 1.18
CA GLY A 183 13.78 -7.54 1.85
C GLY A 183 13.00 -8.80 2.20
N GLU A 184 13.60 -9.63 3.05
CA GLU A 184 12.96 -10.77 3.69
C GLU A 184 12.27 -10.33 4.97
N ILE A 185 11.00 -10.69 5.14
CA ILE A 185 10.24 -10.39 6.37
C ILE A 185 10.84 -11.17 7.54
N HIS A 186 10.96 -10.49 8.68
CA HIS A 186 11.59 -11.07 9.86
C HIS A 186 10.79 -12.30 10.39
N PRO A 187 11.44 -13.46 10.66
CA PRO A 187 10.77 -14.69 11.09
C PRO A 187 9.91 -14.52 12.33
N ARG A 188 10.32 -13.67 13.28
CA ARG A 188 9.53 -13.35 14.48
C ARG A 188 8.11 -12.85 14.14
N ILE A 189 8.00 -11.98 13.13
CA ILE A 189 6.70 -11.46 12.66
C ILE A 189 5.87 -12.61 12.09
N LEU A 190 6.50 -13.47 11.29
CA LEU A 190 5.82 -14.61 10.67
C LEU A 190 5.33 -15.62 11.73
N GLU A 191 6.13 -15.88 12.77
CA GLU A 191 5.74 -16.74 13.90
C GLU A 191 4.55 -16.16 14.66
N GLU A 192 4.56 -14.85 14.99
CA GLU A 192 3.47 -14.19 15.70
C GLU A 192 2.16 -14.17 14.88
N LEU A 193 2.27 -14.05 13.57
CA LEU A 193 1.14 -14.11 12.64
C LEU A 193 0.77 -15.55 12.25
N GLU A 194 1.48 -16.57 12.77
CA GLU A 194 1.32 -17.98 12.43
C GLU A 194 1.42 -18.26 10.92
N ILE A 195 2.30 -17.55 10.23
CA ILE A 195 2.61 -17.75 8.81
C ILE A 195 3.78 -18.73 8.71
N GLY A 196 3.51 -19.95 8.24
CA GLY A 196 4.46 -21.08 8.26
C GLY A 196 5.50 -21.10 7.13
N TYR A 197 5.55 -20.09 6.29
CA TYR A 197 6.43 -20.03 5.11
C TYR A 197 7.13 -18.67 5.01
N PRO A 198 8.30 -18.58 4.34
CA PRO A 198 9.01 -17.33 4.17
C PRO A 198 8.21 -16.34 3.34
N VAL A 199 8.29 -15.07 3.72
CA VAL A 199 7.70 -13.93 3.04
C VAL A 199 8.80 -12.96 2.65
N ILE A 200 8.75 -12.50 1.41
CA ILE A 200 9.52 -11.35 0.93
C ILE A 200 8.57 -10.22 0.56
N GLY A 201 9.08 -9.02 0.57
CA GLY A 201 8.27 -7.88 0.15
C GLY A 201 9.04 -6.60 0.06
N GLY A 202 8.32 -5.54 -0.27
CA GLY A 202 8.86 -4.20 -0.29
C GLY A 202 7.76 -3.16 -0.43
N GLU A 203 8.16 -1.90 -0.25
CA GLU A 203 7.26 -0.77 -0.32
C GLU A 203 7.98 0.46 -0.89
N ILE A 204 7.29 1.18 -1.76
CA ILE A 204 7.73 2.45 -2.31
C ILE A 204 6.78 3.53 -1.81
N HIS A 205 7.33 4.59 -1.22
CA HIS A 205 6.61 5.80 -0.83
C HIS A 205 7.01 6.95 -1.74
N TRP A 206 6.02 7.73 -2.23
CA TRP A 206 6.20 8.96 -3.00
C TRP A 206 5.77 10.18 -2.21
#